data_f56bcc5346045531df2ac8cc1a954661
#
_entry.id   f56bcc5346045531df2ac8cc1a954661
#
_cell.length_a   1.000
_cell.length_b   1.000
_cell.length_c   1.000
_cell.angle_alpha   90.00
_cell.angle_beta   90.00
_cell.angle_gamma   90.00
#
_symmetry.space_group_name_H-M   'P 1'
#
loop_
_entity.id
_entity.type
_entity.pdbx_description
1 polymer ?
#
loop_
_entity_poly.entity_id
_entity_poly.type
_entity_poly.pdbx_seq_one_letter_code
_entity_poly.pdbx_strand_id
1 'polypeptide(L)'
;MGKDQTVLFHSTIFGPIHSRRLGVSLGVNLMPDDGKVCSFDCLYCEAGYNAQGAGTTGLPLREQVRSRLEAKLSRMHADGATLDVITFSGNGEPTLHPDFPHVIEDTLVLRDKYYPEAKVSVLTNSTMIFKPEVAEALKKADNNILKLDSAVEETMRLIDRPNSPGFTVEKVVEGLRQFEGSGIIQTMMLRGTHDGTPIDNTTDTEIEALIAAYKRIKPREVMLYSLDRSTPEEKLVKVEKEELAGIGRRIEEATGIPVQVN
;
A
#
# COMPACT_ATOMS: atom_id res chain seq x y z
N MET A 1 19.11 -10.83 -20.53
CA MET A 1 18.10 -9.81 -20.83
C MET A 1 16.81 -10.32 -20.20
N GLY A 2 16.63 -10.03 -18.91
CA GLY A 2 15.36 -10.28 -18.22
C GLY A 2 14.30 -9.36 -18.82
N LYS A 3 13.16 -9.92 -19.22
CA LYS A 3 12.01 -9.12 -19.61
C LYS A 3 11.54 -8.37 -18.37
N ASP A 4 11.51 -7.05 -18.43
CA ASP A 4 10.85 -6.20 -17.44
C ASP A 4 9.40 -6.66 -17.28
N GLN A 5 9.16 -7.48 -16.25
CA GLN A 5 7.81 -7.94 -15.90
C GLN A 5 7.18 -6.92 -14.94
N THR A 6 7.21 -5.64 -15.31
CA THR A 6 6.48 -4.61 -14.58
C THR A 6 4.99 -4.72 -14.90
N VAL A 7 4.16 -4.64 -13.86
CA VAL A 7 2.70 -4.67 -13.99
C VAL A 7 2.17 -3.25 -13.80
N LEU A 8 1.91 -2.56 -14.93
CA LEU A 8 1.17 -1.30 -14.91
C LEU A 8 -0.32 -1.55 -15.16
N PHE A 9 -1.15 -0.80 -14.46
CA PHE A 9 -2.59 -0.73 -14.72
C PHE A 9 -2.86 0.35 -15.75
N HIS A 10 -3.30 -0.06 -16.94
CA HIS A 10 -3.55 0.82 -18.09
C HIS A 10 -4.95 1.46 -18.05
N SER A 11 -5.49 1.67 -16.87
CA SER A 11 -6.77 2.36 -16.68
C SER A 11 -6.92 2.89 -15.26
N THR A 12 -7.65 4.00 -15.12
CA THR A 12 -7.97 4.61 -13.82
C THR A 12 -8.81 3.68 -12.93
N ILE A 13 -9.76 2.93 -13.51
CA ILE A 13 -10.58 1.95 -12.79
C ILE A 13 -10.32 0.59 -13.41
N PHE A 14 -9.86 -0.37 -12.62
CA PHE A 14 -9.50 -1.70 -13.09
C PHE A 14 -10.11 -2.82 -12.25
N GLY A 15 -10.29 -3.98 -12.84
CA GLY A 15 -10.92 -5.13 -12.19
C GLY A 15 -12.44 -5.21 -12.48
N PRO A 16 -13.25 -5.86 -11.61
CA PRO A 16 -12.85 -6.40 -10.29
C PRO A 16 -11.86 -7.56 -10.37
N ILE A 17 -11.01 -7.67 -9.36
CA ILE A 17 -10.06 -8.77 -9.18
C ILE A 17 -10.30 -9.45 -7.83
N HIS A 18 -9.99 -10.75 -7.74
CA HIS A 18 -10.01 -11.47 -6.46
C HIS A 18 -8.72 -11.17 -5.68
N SER A 19 -8.85 -10.36 -4.64
CA SER A 19 -7.79 -10.13 -3.67
C SER A 19 -7.83 -11.21 -2.60
N ARG A 20 -6.68 -11.84 -2.30
CA ARG A 20 -6.58 -12.82 -1.22
C ARG A 20 -6.83 -12.20 0.17
N ARG A 21 -6.60 -10.91 0.30
CA ARG A 21 -6.70 -10.15 1.55
C ARG A 21 -8.03 -9.43 1.73
N LEU A 22 -8.63 -9.00 0.63
CA LEU A 22 -9.73 -8.03 0.66
C LEU A 22 -11.00 -8.51 -0.08
N GLY A 23 -11.01 -9.75 -0.61
CA GLY A 23 -12.14 -10.28 -1.37
C GLY A 23 -12.22 -9.73 -2.80
N VAL A 24 -13.44 -9.54 -3.34
CA VAL A 24 -13.69 -8.97 -4.67
C VAL A 24 -13.38 -7.47 -4.65
N SER A 25 -12.27 -7.08 -5.28
CA SER A 25 -11.72 -5.73 -5.22
C SER A 25 -11.82 -5.01 -6.56
N LEU A 26 -12.39 -3.80 -6.54
CA LEU A 26 -12.33 -2.85 -7.65
C LEU A 26 -11.19 -1.87 -7.40
N GLY A 27 -10.20 -1.83 -8.29
CA GLY A 27 -9.02 -0.99 -8.15
C GLY A 27 -9.24 0.42 -8.69
N VAL A 28 -8.66 1.41 -8.00
CA VAL A 28 -8.59 2.82 -8.43
C VAL A 28 -7.12 3.21 -8.53
N ASN A 29 -6.65 3.46 -9.75
CA ASN A 29 -5.32 3.97 -10.06
C ASN A 29 -5.40 5.49 -10.26
N LEU A 30 -4.77 6.26 -9.38
CA LEU A 30 -4.71 7.73 -9.45
C LEU A 30 -3.43 8.23 -10.13
N MET A 31 -2.60 7.30 -10.61
CA MET A 31 -1.33 7.59 -11.28
C MET A 31 -1.49 7.42 -12.79
N PRO A 32 -0.50 7.85 -13.61
CA PRO A 32 -0.56 7.68 -15.06
C PRO A 32 -0.79 6.21 -15.47
N ASP A 33 -1.49 6.02 -16.59
CA ASP A 33 -1.81 4.68 -17.11
C ASP A 33 -0.57 4.01 -17.76
N ASP A 34 0.45 4.79 -18.11
CA ASP A 34 1.64 4.38 -18.86
C ASP A 34 2.96 4.61 -18.13
N GLY A 35 2.92 4.92 -16.82
CA GLY A 35 4.11 5.17 -16.04
C GLY A 35 3.89 5.11 -14.54
N LYS A 36 4.98 5.29 -13.78
CA LYS A 36 4.95 5.25 -12.31
C LYS A 36 5.21 6.62 -11.72
N VAL A 37 4.34 7.06 -10.79
CA VAL A 37 4.57 8.26 -9.95
C VAL A 37 4.51 7.86 -8.49
N CYS A 38 5.68 7.82 -7.84
CA CYS A 38 5.78 7.39 -6.46
C CYS A 38 6.88 8.17 -5.72
N SER A 39 6.70 8.40 -4.44
CA SER A 39 7.69 8.99 -3.54
C SER A 39 8.68 7.95 -3.00
N PHE A 40 8.44 6.67 -3.23
CA PHE A 40 9.34 5.54 -2.94
C PHE A 40 9.79 4.87 -4.24
N ASP A 41 10.90 4.15 -4.15
CA ASP A 41 11.44 3.35 -5.24
C ASP A 41 11.74 1.92 -4.77
N CYS A 42 10.77 1.29 -4.11
CA CYS A 42 10.92 0.01 -3.42
C CYS A 42 11.48 -1.07 -4.34
N LEU A 43 12.43 -1.86 -3.83
CA LEU A 43 13.08 -2.94 -4.57
C LEU A 43 12.11 -4.03 -5.06
N TYR A 44 10.98 -4.19 -4.40
CA TYR A 44 9.96 -5.20 -4.70
C TYR A 44 8.73 -4.66 -5.45
N CYS A 45 8.75 -3.42 -5.92
CA CYS A 45 7.58 -2.77 -6.50
C CYS A 45 7.16 -3.42 -7.83
N GLU A 46 5.98 -4.02 -7.89
CA GLU A 46 5.45 -4.63 -9.12
C GLU A 46 5.30 -3.62 -10.28
N ALA A 47 5.13 -2.32 -9.98
CA ALA A 47 5.08 -1.26 -10.99
C ALA A 47 6.47 -0.82 -11.50
N GLY A 48 7.54 -1.50 -11.06
CA GLY A 48 8.91 -1.20 -11.49
C GLY A 48 9.57 -0.06 -10.72
N TYR A 49 10.73 0.37 -11.23
CA TYR A 49 11.49 1.48 -10.65
C TYR A 49 11.03 2.84 -11.20
N ASN A 50 11.24 3.90 -10.41
CA ASN A 50 10.95 5.28 -10.84
C ASN A 50 11.77 5.71 -12.07
N ALA A 51 12.93 5.08 -12.30
CA ALA A 51 13.76 5.32 -13.48
C ALA A 51 13.06 4.97 -14.81
N GLN A 52 12.01 4.16 -14.79
CA GLN A 52 11.18 3.87 -15.98
C GLN A 52 10.33 5.09 -16.42
N GLY A 53 10.17 6.07 -15.54
CA GLY A 53 9.53 7.36 -15.83
C GLY A 53 8.06 7.42 -15.44
N ALA A 54 7.58 8.65 -15.40
CA ALA A 54 6.21 8.97 -14.99
C ALA A 54 5.16 8.74 -16.10
N GLY A 55 5.57 8.26 -17.28
CA GLY A 55 4.68 8.12 -18.43
C GLY A 55 4.33 9.48 -19.08
N THR A 56 3.35 9.45 -19.96
CA THR A 56 2.93 10.60 -20.76
C THR A 56 1.46 10.97 -20.58
N THR A 57 0.65 10.08 -20.02
CA THR A 57 -0.81 10.28 -19.88
C THR A 57 -1.20 11.26 -18.78
N GLY A 58 -0.27 11.57 -17.85
CA GLY A 58 -0.54 12.43 -16.70
C GLY A 58 -1.46 11.80 -15.66
N LEU A 59 -1.74 12.55 -14.59
CA LEU A 59 -2.70 12.11 -13.56
C LEU A 59 -4.14 12.27 -14.06
N PRO A 60 -5.06 11.34 -13.76
CA PRO A 60 -6.47 11.50 -14.12
C PRO A 60 -7.07 12.69 -13.36
N LEU A 61 -7.93 13.47 -14.01
CA LEU A 61 -8.67 14.52 -13.31
C LEU A 61 -9.72 13.92 -12.34
N ARG A 62 -10.03 14.63 -11.24
CA ARG A 62 -11.05 14.21 -10.27
C ARG A 62 -12.37 13.80 -10.94
N GLU A 63 -12.86 14.62 -11.87
CA GLU A 63 -14.13 14.35 -12.60
C GLU A 63 -14.04 13.09 -13.46
N GLN A 64 -12.87 12.79 -14.01
CA GLN A 64 -12.65 11.56 -14.78
C GLN A 64 -12.66 10.34 -13.86
N VAL A 65 -11.99 10.42 -12.69
CA VAL A 65 -12.03 9.34 -11.69
C VAL A 65 -13.46 9.09 -11.25
N ARG A 66 -14.19 10.15 -10.86
CA ARG A 66 -15.58 10.07 -10.41
C ARG A 66 -16.51 9.44 -11.47
N SER A 67 -16.48 9.96 -12.70
CA SER A 67 -17.35 9.48 -13.78
C SER A 67 -17.07 8.03 -14.17
N ARG A 68 -15.78 7.64 -14.26
CA ARG A 68 -15.38 6.26 -14.57
C ARG A 68 -15.75 5.29 -13.45
N LEU A 69 -15.57 5.69 -12.19
CA LEU A 69 -15.95 4.89 -11.03
C LEU A 69 -17.46 4.71 -10.98
N GLU A 70 -18.25 5.79 -11.13
CA GLU A 70 -19.71 5.70 -11.15
C GLU A 70 -20.23 4.79 -12.27
N ALA A 71 -19.73 4.95 -13.48
CA ALA A 71 -20.11 4.11 -14.62
C ALA A 71 -19.81 2.61 -14.34
N LYS A 72 -18.66 2.31 -13.75
CA LYS A 72 -18.27 0.94 -13.41
C LYS A 72 -19.16 0.35 -12.31
N LEU A 73 -19.36 1.09 -11.20
CA LEU A 73 -20.19 0.64 -10.08
C LEU A 73 -21.65 0.46 -10.49
N SER A 74 -22.21 1.40 -11.24
CA SER A 74 -23.59 1.33 -11.75
C SER A 74 -23.79 0.09 -12.63
N ARG A 75 -22.85 -0.18 -13.54
CA ARG A 75 -22.91 -1.37 -14.39
C ARG A 75 -22.80 -2.65 -13.57
N MET A 76 -21.84 -2.76 -12.69
CA MET A 76 -21.65 -3.95 -11.84
C MET A 76 -22.88 -4.20 -10.97
N HIS A 77 -23.49 -3.14 -10.43
CA HIS A 77 -24.73 -3.22 -9.63
C HIS A 77 -25.90 -3.72 -10.47
N ALA A 78 -26.08 -3.20 -11.68
CA ALA A 78 -27.13 -3.63 -12.60
C ALA A 78 -26.96 -5.10 -13.04
N ASP A 79 -25.73 -5.56 -13.20
CA ASP A 79 -25.38 -6.95 -13.55
C ASP A 79 -25.45 -7.90 -12.32
N GLY A 80 -25.80 -7.42 -11.13
CA GLY A 80 -25.85 -8.21 -9.88
C GLY A 80 -24.48 -8.71 -9.40
N ALA A 81 -23.38 -8.09 -9.83
CA ALA A 81 -22.04 -8.47 -9.43
C ALA A 81 -21.75 -8.09 -7.97
N THR A 82 -21.01 -8.91 -7.26
CA THR A 82 -20.57 -8.64 -5.89
C THR A 82 -19.35 -7.72 -5.85
N LEU A 83 -19.23 -6.94 -4.77
CA LEU A 83 -18.09 -6.09 -4.50
C LEU A 83 -17.86 -6.04 -2.99
N ASP A 84 -16.64 -6.41 -2.56
CA ASP A 84 -16.26 -6.35 -1.15
C ASP A 84 -15.49 -5.08 -0.81
N VAL A 85 -14.71 -4.56 -1.78
CA VAL A 85 -13.83 -3.42 -1.53
C VAL A 85 -13.54 -2.60 -2.79
N ILE A 86 -13.43 -1.28 -2.62
CA ILE A 86 -12.82 -0.36 -3.59
C ILE A 86 -11.43 -0.02 -3.05
N THR A 87 -10.37 -0.35 -3.83
CA THR A 87 -8.99 -0.25 -3.35
C THR A 87 -8.21 0.79 -4.14
N PHE A 88 -7.75 1.82 -3.46
CA PHE A 88 -6.78 2.77 -4.02
C PHE A 88 -5.39 2.14 -4.01
N SER A 89 -4.94 1.74 -5.18
CA SER A 89 -3.62 1.17 -5.47
C SER A 89 -3.33 1.34 -6.95
N GLY A 90 -2.13 1.04 -7.41
CA GLY A 90 -1.84 1.12 -8.86
C GLY A 90 -0.40 1.51 -9.13
N ASN A 91 -0.20 2.40 -10.09
CA ASN A 91 1.10 2.76 -10.64
C ASN A 91 1.86 3.79 -9.79
N GLY A 92 1.85 3.63 -8.47
CA GLY A 92 2.59 4.51 -7.56
C GLY A 92 1.83 4.85 -6.27
N GLU A 93 2.04 6.06 -5.74
CA GLU A 93 1.50 6.49 -4.45
C GLU A 93 0.22 7.32 -4.64
N PRO A 94 -0.97 6.79 -4.25
CA PRO A 94 -2.24 7.48 -4.51
C PRO A 94 -2.37 8.82 -3.78
N THR A 95 -1.74 8.99 -2.62
CA THR A 95 -1.83 10.23 -1.83
C THR A 95 -1.03 11.39 -2.42
N LEU A 96 -0.23 11.16 -3.47
CA LEU A 96 0.42 12.21 -4.26
C LEU A 96 -0.56 12.93 -5.20
N HIS A 97 -1.73 12.35 -5.46
CA HIS A 97 -2.72 13.00 -6.32
C HIS A 97 -3.23 14.30 -5.66
N PRO A 98 -3.22 15.45 -6.36
CA PRO A 98 -3.56 16.75 -5.77
C PRO A 98 -5.00 16.78 -5.20
N ASP A 99 -5.94 16.09 -5.85
CA ASP A 99 -7.33 16.02 -5.41
C ASP A 99 -7.64 14.77 -4.58
N PHE A 100 -6.63 14.06 -4.06
CA PHE A 100 -6.83 12.82 -3.29
C PHE A 100 -7.94 12.93 -2.23
N PRO A 101 -8.00 13.98 -1.38
CA PRO A 101 -9.06 14.09 -0.38
C PRO A 101 -10.47 14.12 -0.98
N HIS A 102 -10.65 14.85 -2.05
CA HIS A 102 -11.95 14.98 -2.74
C HIS A 102 -12.33 13.71 -3.50
N VAL A 103 -11.33 12.99 -4.05
CA VAL A 103 -11.57 11.69 -4.70
C VAL A 103 -12.04 10.64 -3.68
N ILE A 104 -11.50 10.65 -2.47
CA ILE A 104 -11.98 9.79 -1.37
C ILE A 104 -13.45 10.12 -1.05
N GLU A 105 -13.81 11.40 -0.91
CA GLU A 105 -15.19 11.82 -0.64
C GLU A 105 -16.14 11.36 -1.76
N ASP A 106 -15.78 11.59 -3.01
CA ASP A 106 -16.58 11.14 -4.17
C ASP A 106 -16.75 9.61 -4.17
N THR A 107 -15.70 8.88 -3.81
CA THR A 107 -15.72 7.41 -3.75
C THR A 107 -16.67 6.90 -2.66
N LEU A 108 -16.64 7.50 -1.47
CA LEU A 108 -17.54 7.14 -0.37
C LEU A 108 -18.99 7.36 -0.76
N VAL A 109 -19.33 8.50 -1.38
CA VAL A 109 -20.68 8.78 -1.89
C VAL A 109 -21.13 7.75 -2.92
N LEU A 110 -20.26 7.38 -3.86
CA LEU A 110 -20.58 6.40 -4.89
C LEU A 110 -20.69 4.98 -4.33
N ARG A 111 -19.82 4.61 -3.38
CA ARG A 111 -19.89 3.35 -2.66
C ARG A 111 -21.23 3.22 -1.93
N ASP A 112 -21.62 4.22 -1.16
CA ASP A 112 -22.87 4.21 -0.39
C ASP A 112 -24.10 4.11 -1.29
N LYS A 113 -24.04 4.70 -2.51
CA LYS A 113 -25.09 4.63 -3.51
C LYS A 113 -25.27 3.25 -4.11
N TYR A 114 -24.18 2.54 -4.43
CA TYR A 114 -24.25 1.31 -5.23
C TYR A 114 -23.90 0.03 -4.43
N TYR A 115 -23.00 0.13 -3.46
CA TYR A 115 -22.47 -1.00 -2.67
C TYR A 115 -22.21 -0.59 -1.21
N PRO A 116 -23.25 -0.27 -0.41
CA PRO A 116 -23.11 0.30 0.93
C PRO A 116 -22.31 -0.60 1.90
N GLU A 117 -22.28 -1.90 1.66
CA GLU A 117 -21.52 -2.84 2.49
C GLU A 117 -20.04 -2.97 2.08
N ALA A 118 -19.68 -2.53 0.88
CA ALA A 118 -18.29 -2.58 0.43
C ALA A 118 -17.41 -1.61 1.21
N LYS A 119 -16.14 -1.98 1.40
CA LYS A 119 -15.15 -1.14 2.08
C LYS A 119 -14.40 -0.25 1.09
N VAL A 120 -13.90 0.87 1.57
CA VAL A 120 -12.93 1.70 0.85
C VAL A 120 -11.57 1.52 1.52
N SER A 121 -10.60 1.03 0.74
CA SER A 121 -9.23 0.76 1.21
C SER A 121 -8.23 1.64 0.48
N VAL A 122 -7.27 2.19 1.20
CA VAL A 122 -6.17 2.96 0.61
C VAL A 122 -4.84 2.31 1.01
N LEU A 123 -4.05 1.92 0.02
CA LEU A 123 -2.67 1.47 0.22
C LEU A 123 -1.75 2.67 0.01
N THR A 124 -1.02 3.08 1.04
CA THR A 124 -0.12 4.23 0.97
C THR A 124 1.25 3.93 1.58
N ASN A 125 2.28 4.50 1.00
CA ASN A 125 3.65 4.45 1.54
C ASN A 125 3.88 5.41 2.72
N SER A 126 2.84 6.08 3.18
CA SER A 126 2.84 6.97 4.34
C SER A 126 3.65 8.27 4.20
N THR A 127 4.15 8.62 2.99
CA THR A 127 4.94 9.85 2.83
C THR A 127 4.13 11.14 2.95
N MET A 128 2.82 11.08 2.67
CA MET A 128 1.95 12.26 2.63
C MET A 128 1.07 12.43 3.88
N ILE A 129 1.19 11.55 4.88
CA ILE A 129 0.39 11.61 6.12
C ILE A 129 0.64 12.87 6.96
N PHE A 130 1.72 13.61 6.68
CA PHE A 130 2.04 14.88 7.33
C PHE A 130 1.24 16.08 6.78
N LYS A 131 0.51 15.88 5.69
CA LYS A 131 -0.46 16.87 5.19
C LYS A 131 -1.80 16.63 5.88
N PRO A 132 -2.34 17.59 6.63
CA PRO A 132 -3.57 17.41 7.41
C PRO A 132 -4.75 16.92 6.54
N GLU A 133 -4.92 17.51 5.36
CA GLU A 133 -6.00 17.16 4.44
C GLU A 133 -5.91 15.70 3.94
N VAL A 134 -4.69 15.18 3.74
CA VAL A 134 -4.46 13.78 3.35
C VAL A 134 -4.73 12.84 4.53
N ALA A 135 -4.24 13.20 5.71
CA ALA A 135 -4.47 12.40 6.91
C ALA A 135 -5.97 12.28 7.25
N GLU A 136 -6.70 13.39 7.17
CA GLU A 136 -8.15 13.38 7.40
C GLU A 136 -8.91 12.57 6.34
N ALA A 137 -8.48 12.62 5.09
CA ALA A 137 -9.05 11.77 4.03
C ALA A 137 -8.80 10.28 4.29
N LEU A 138 -7.58 9.93 4.69
CA LEU A 138 -7.23 8.55 5.06
C LEU A 138 -8.06 8.03 6.24
N LYS A 139 -8.34 8.87 7.24
CA LYS A 139 -9.20 8.51 8.39
C LYS A 139 -10.66 8.26 8.00
N LYS A 140 -11.13 8.81 6.87
CA LYS A 140 -12.49 8.55 6.33
C LYS A 140 -12.58 7.18 5.64
N ALA A 141 -11.47 6.63 5.15
CA ALA A 141 -11.45 5.32 4.53
C ALA A 141 -11.64 4.21 5.59
N ASP A 142 -12.36 3.14 5.21
CA ASP A 142 -12.59 1.99 6.10
C ASP A 142 -11.29 1.26 6.47
N ASN A 143 -10.36 1.17 5.52
CA ASN A 143 -9.06 0.55 5.70
C ASN A 143 -7.96 1.49 5.17
N ASN A 144 -7.37 2.27 6.06
CA ASN A 144 -6.15 3.00 5.77
C ASN A 144 -4.94 2.08 6.02
N ILE A 145 -4.41 1.53 4.93
CA ILE A 145 -3.31 0.55 4.94
C ILE A 145 -2.00 1.31 4.71
N LEU A 146 -1.25 1.44 5.80
CA LEU A 146 -0.12 2.34 5.94
C LEU A 146 1.18 1.53 5.99
N LYS A 147 2.13 1.83 5.11
CA LYS A 147 3.38 1.08 5.00
C LYS A 147 4.36 1.41 6.12
N LEU A 148 4.97 0.33 6.67
CA LEU A 148 6.18 0.36 7.48
C LEU A 148 6.91 -0.98 7.31
N ASP A 149 7.86 -1.08 6.37
CA ASP A 149 8.54 -2.35 6.05
C ASP A 149 9.73 -2.65 6.95
N SER A 150 10.31 -1.62 7.55
CA SER A 150 11.34 -1.76 8.59
C SER A 150 11.28 -0.58 9.55
N ALA A 151 11.61 -0.82 10.80
CA ALA A 151 11.83 0.21 11.82
C ALA A 151 13.33 0.46 12.08
N VAL A 152 14.21 -0.09 11.25
CA VAL A 152 15.66 0.19 11.21
C VAL A 152 15.93 1.10 10.02
N GLU A 153 16.52 2.26 10.27
CA GLU A 153 16.67 3.33 9.26
C GLU A 153 17.43 2.85 8.01
N GLU A 154 18.52 2.10 8.18
CA GLU A 154 19.33 1.61 7.06
C GLU A 154 18.56 0.63 6.20
N THR A 155 17.85 -0.29 6.81
CA THR A 155 17.03 -1.31 6.11
C THR A 155 15.85 -0.68 5.39
N MET A 156 15.12 0.25 6.03
CA MET A 156 14.04 1.01 5.40
C MET A 156 14.55 1.74 4.14
N ARG A 157 15.69 2.44 4.25
CA ARG A 157 16.27 3.15 3.11
C ARG A 157 16.69 2.22 1.99
N LEU A 158 17.18 1.03 2.31
CA LEU A 158 17.60 0.04 1.33
C LEU A 158 16.40 -0.60 0.62
N ILE A 159 15.36 -0.97 1.35
CA ILE A 159 14.18 -1.65 0.79
C ILE A 159 13.24 -0.67 0.09
N ASP A 160 12.85 0.43 0.76
CA ASP A 160 11.82 1.36 0.30
C ASP A 160 12.35 2.48 -0.57
N ARG A 161 13.62 2.86 -0.41
CA ARG A 161 14.32 3.89 -1.20
C ARG A 161 13.52 5.18 -1.33
N PRO A 162 13.19 5.85 -0.20
CA PRO A 162 12.41 7.08 -0.24
C PRO A 162 13.17 8.18 -1.00
N ASN A 163 12.47 8.91 -1.90
CA ASN A 163 13.05 9.98 -2.69
C ASN A 163 13.50 11.18 -1.83
N SER A 164 12.92 11.33 -0.63
CA SER A 164 13.26 12.40 0.31
C SER A 164 14.27 11.92 1.34
N PRO A 165 15.46 12.53 1.44
CA PRO A 165 16.40 12.20 2.53
C PRO A 165 15.85 12.60 3.92
N GLY A 166 14.89 13.50 3.97
CA GLY A 166 14.21 13.92 5.22
C GLY A 166 13.12 12.97 5.70
N PHE A 167 12.77 11.93 4.94
CA PHE A 167 11.90 10.85 5.38
C PHE A 167 12.71 9.87 6.22
N THR A 168 12.35 9.71 7.50
CA THR A 168 13.08 8.85 8.45
C THR A 168 12.10 7.94 9.18
N VAL A 169 12.61 6.81 9.68
CA VAL A 169 11.82 5.87 10.50
C VAL A 169 11.16 6.60 11.68
N GLU A 170 11.92 7.41 12.41
CA GLU A 170 11.38 8.13 13.57
C GLU A 170 10.22 9.05 13.18
N LYS A 171 10.35 9.80 12.08
CA LYS A 171 9.28 10.68 11.59
C LYS A 171 8.04 9.90 11.18
N VAL A 172 8.22 8.80 10.40
CA VAL A 172 7.06 8.03 9.95
C VAL A 172 6.34 7.35 11.11
N VAL A 173 7.08 6.78 12.07
CA VAL A 173 6.50 6.18 13.28
C VAL A 173 5.70 7.22 14.07
N GLU A 174 6.26 8.42 14.29
CA GLU A 174 5.53 9.50 14.96
C GLU A 174 4.31 9.95 14.16
N GLY A 175 4.43 10.09 12.83
CA GLY A 175 3.31 10.42 11.96
C GLY A 175 2.19 9.38 11.97
N LEU A 176 2.54 8.09 12.03
CA LEU A 176 1.56 6.98 12.06
C LEU A 176 0.74 6.95 13.36
N ARG A 177 1.22 7.52 14.47
CA ARG A 177 0.48 7.59 15.73
C ARG A 177 -0.86 8.34 15.63
N GLN A 178 -1.00 9.24 14.67
CA GLN A 178 -2.27 9.94 14.44
C GLN A 178 -3.41 8.99 13.98
N PHE A 179 -3.07 7.73 13.61
CA PHE A 179 -4.01 6.68 13.23
C PHE A 179 -4.18 5.60 14.30
N GLU A 180 -3.82 5.91 15.57
CA GLU A 180 -3.99 4.99 16.70
C GLU A 180 -5.41 4.39 16.74
N GLY A 181 -5.49 3.06 16.83
CA GLY A 181 -6.75 2.31 16.88
C GLY A 181 -7.54 2.23 15.56
N SER A 182 -7.13 2.93 14.50
CA SER A 182 -7.81 2.92 13.20
C SER A 182 -6.93 2.46 12.04
N GLY A 183 -5.63 2.75 12.08
CA GLY A 183 -4.68 2.39 11.03
C GLY A 183 -4.38 0.91 10.97
N ILE A 184 -4.13 0.41 9.77
CA ILE A 184 -3.59 -0.92 9.51
C ILE A 184 -2.14 -0.72 9.06
N ILE A 185 -1.17 -1.29 9.77
CA ILE A 185 0.21 -1.23 9.32
C ILE A 185 0.51 -2.44 8.43
N GLN A 186 0.94 -2.16 7.21
CA GLN A 186 1.34 -3.20 6.26
C GLN A 186 2.86 -3.28 6.20
N THR A 187 3.41 -4.48 6.39
CA THR A 187 4.84 -4.75 6.41
C THR A 187 5.18 -5.89 5.46
N MET A 188 6.00 -5.57 4.45
CA MET A 188 6.60 -6.56 3.55
C MET A 188 7.80 -7.20 4.23
N MET A 189 7.80 -8.52 4.36
CA MET A 189 8.95 -9.30 4.84
C MET A 189 9.68 -9.93 3.65
N LEU A 190 10.99 -9.71 3.57
CA LEU A 190 11.81 -10.21 2.47
C LEU A 190 13.29 -10.35 2.86
N ARG A 191 14.00 -11.10 2.05
CA ARG A 191 15.46 -11.27 2.08
C ARG A 191 16.04 -11.08 0.70
N GLY A 192 17.35 -11.08 0.62
CA GLY A 192 18.08 -11.10 -0.63
C GLY A 192 19.30 -10.22 -0.65
N THR A 193 19.60 -9.69 -1.82
CA THR A 193 20.71 -8.75 -2.01
C THR A 193 20.33 -7.70 -3.05
N HIS A 194 20.82 -6.48 -2.86
CA HIS A 194 20.76 -5.41 -3.83
C HIS A 194 22.15 -4.81 -4.01
N ASP A 195 22.69 -4.81 -5.23
CA ASP A 195 24.04 -4.35 -5.56
C ASP A 195 25.13 -4.94 -4.64
N GLY A 196 24.99 -6.23 -4.28
CA GLY A 196 25.91 -6.94 -3.41
C GLY A 196 25.70 -6.69 -1.90
N THR A 197 24.79 -5.79 -1.53
CA THR A 197 24.43 -5.51 -0.14
C THR A 197 23.35 -6.49 0.32
N PRO A 198 23.57 -7.25 1.43
CA PRO A 198 22.55 -8.12 1.98
C PRO A 198 21.32 -7.35 2.47
N ILE A 199 20.15 -7.94 2.30
CA ILE A 199 18.86 -7.43 2.77
C ILE A 199 18.18 -8.55 3.55
N ASP A 200 17.75 -8.27 4.76
CA ASP A 200 16.95 -9.19 5.57
C ASP A 200 16.23 -8.41 6.68
N ASN A 201 14.93 -8.17 6.52
CA ASN A 201 14.11 -7.55 7.56
C ASN A 201 13.37 -8.58 8.45
N THR A 202 13.81 -9.85 8.42
CA THR A 202 13.28 -10.91 9.27
C THR A 202 14.18 -11.26 10.45
N THR A 203 15.30 -10.56 10.62
CA THR A 203 16.23 -10.78 11.73
C THR A 203 15.61 -10.37 13.07
N ASP A 204 16.14 -10.92 14.17
CA ASP A 204 15.66 -10.55 15.51
C ASP A 204 15.73 -9.04 15.77
N THR A 205 16.79 -8.38 15.32
CA THR A 205 16.95 -6.92 15.44
C THR A 205 15.82 -6.17 14.72
N GLU A 206 15.47 -6.58 13.52
CA GLU A 206 14.38 -5.98 12.73
C GLU A 206 13.02 -6.20 13.39
N ILE A 207 12.74 -7.43 13.83
CA ILE A 207 11.47 -7.77 14.47
C ILE A 207 11.29 -7.01 15.78
N GLU A 208 12.35 -6.90 16.63
CA GLU A 208 12.28 -6.13 17.86
C GLU A 208 12.07 -4.63 17.59
N ALA A 209 12.71 -4.08 16.56
CA ALA A 209 12.49 -2.69 16.15
C ALA A 209 11.05 -2.46 15.68
N LEU A 210 10.48 -3.38 14.87
CA LEU A 210 9.08 -3.32 14.43
C LEU A 210 8.11 -3.44 15.61
N ILE A 211 8.35 -4.37 16.55
CA ILE A 211 7.55 -4.51 17.78
C ILE A 211 7.54 -3.19 18.57
N ALA A 212 8.71 -2.56 18.75
CA ALA A 212 8.82 -1.27 19.43
C ALA A 212 8.03 -0.16 18.69
N ALA A 213 8.11 -0.13 17.36
CA ALA A 213 7.37 0.81 16.54
C ALA A 213 5.85 0.58 16.65
N TYR A 214 5.37 -0.65 16.54
CA TYR A 214 3.94 -0.98 16.66
C TYR A 214 3.37 -0.63 18.03
N LYS A 215 4.12 -0.85 19.13
CA LYS A 215 3.73 -0.40 20.47
C LYS A 215 3.58 1.12 20.59
N ARG A 216 4.36 1.88 19.82
CA ARG A 216 4.25 3.35 19.77
C ARG A 216 3.07 3.81 18.90
N ILE A 217 2.88 3.17 17.73
CA ILE A 217 1.83 3.51 16.76
C ILE A 217 0.46 3.07 17.27
N LYS A 218 0.37 1.89 17.88
CA LYS A 218 -0.87 1.23 18.33
C LYS A 218 -1.90 1.11 17.20
N PRO A 219 -1.57 0.49 16.08
CA PRO A 219 -2.50 0.31 14.98
C PRO A 219 -3.65 -0.63 15.39
N ARG A 220 -4.74 -0.60 14.61
CA ARG A 220 -5.85 -1.57 14.75
C ARG A 220 -5.39 -2.99 14.44
N GLU A 221 -4.49 -3.14 13.49
CA GLU A 221 -4.03 -4.41 12.95
C GLU A 221 -2.66 -4.25 12.27
N VAL A 222 -1.89 -5.32 12.23
CA VAL A 222 -0.68 -5.44 11.42
C VAL A 222 -0.93 -6.48 10.33
N MET A 223 -0.62 -6.14 9.07
CA MET A 223 -0.64 -7.06 7.93
C MET A 223 0.78 -7.42 7.52
N LEU A 224 1.19 -8.67 7.76
CA LEU A 224 2.45 -9.21 7.27
C LEU A 224 2.24 -9.94 5.96
N TYR A 225 3.11 -9.69 5.00
CA TYR A 225 3.11 -10.39 3.71
C TYR A 225 4.52 -10.51 3.16
N SER A 226 4.70 -11.36 2.17
CA SER A 226 5.97 -11.52 1.48
C SER A 226 5.78 -11.49 -0.03
N LEU A 227 6.89 -11.60 -0.75
CA LEU A 227 6.92 -11.59 -2.21
C LEU A 227 6.03 -12.68 -2.81
N ASP A 228 5.28 -12.33 -3.83
CA ASP A 228 4.31 -13.21 -4.45
C ASP A 228 4.40 -13.22 -5.97
N ARG A 229 4.99 -12.17 -6.53
CA ARG A 229 5.21 -11.98 -7.96
C ARG A 229 6.66 -11.57 -8.23
N SER A 230 7.03 -11.56 -9.49
CA SER A 230 8.33 -11.04 -9.94
C SER A 230 8.51 -9.59 -9.51
N THR A 231 9.71 -9.26 -9.10
CA THR A 231 10.12 -7.93 -8.63
C THR A 231 11.20 -7.35 -9.55
N PRO A 232 11.37 -6.02 -9.59
CA PRO A 232 12.46 -5.41 -10.36
C PRO A 232 13.84 -5.88 -9.91
N GLU A 233 14.02 -6.09 -8.59
CA GLU A 233 15.23 -6.71 -8.04
C GLU A 233 15.08 -8.23 -8.06
N GLU A 234 15.86 -8.87 -8.93
CA GLU A 234 15.77 -10.34 -9.17
C GLU A 234 16.30 -11.18 -8.00
N LYS A 235 17.12 -10.59 -7.12
CA LYS A 235 17.80 -11.32 -6.03
C LYS A 235 17.04 -11.26 -4.71
N LEU A 236 15.80 -10.79 -4.72
CA LEU A 236 14.95 -10.84 -3.54
C LEU A 236 14.38 -12.25 -3.36
N VAL A 237 14.26 -12.64 -2.11
CA VAL A 237 13.79 -13.97 -1.69
C VAL A 237 12.55 -13.83 -0.84
N LYS A 238 11.54 -14.61 -1.17
CA LYS A 238 10.30 -14.73 -0.42
C LYS A 238 10.57 -15.33 0.97
N VAL A 239 9.87 -14.83 1.97
CA VAL A 239 9.78 -15.47 3.29
C VAL A 239 8.67 -16.52 3.25
N GLU A 240 8.97 -17.72 3.66
CA GLU A 240 8.01 -18.83 3.64
C GLU A 240 6.85 -18.60 4.64
N LYS A 241 5.70 -19.17 4.31
CA LYS A 241 4.46 -18.92 5.05
C LYS A 241 4.55 -19.32 6.53
N GLU A 242 5.20 -20.44 6.81
CA GLU A 242 5.38 -20.94 8.17
C GLU A 242 6.23 -20.00 9.01
N GLU A 243 7.31 -19.47 8.44
CA GLU A 243 8.18 -18.50 9.08
C GLU A 243 7.46 -17.17 9.28
N LEU A 244 6.76 -16.67 8.25
CA LEU A 244 5.97 -15.46 8.34
C LEU A 244 4.89 -15.55 9.44
N ALA A 245 4.24 -16.73 9.57
CA ALA A 245 3.29 -17.00 10.64
C ALA A 245 3.95 -17.03 12.03
N GLY A 246 5.20 -17.52 12.12
CA GLY A 246 6.01 -17.49 13.36
C GLY A 246 6.31 -16.04 13.78
N ILE A 247 6.75 -15.21 12.84
CA ILE A 247 6.97 -13.78 13.06
C ILE A 247 5.69 -13.09 13.51
N GLY A 248 4.56 -13.37 12.82
CA GLY A 248 3.25 -12.83 13.17
C GLY A 248 2.85 -13.12 14.61
N ARG A 249 2.94 -14.38 15.04
CA ARG A 249 2.66 -14.76 16.42
C ARG A 249 3.56 -14.01 17.43
N ARG A 250 4.85 -13.93 17.17
CA ARG A 250 5.79 -13.19 18.02
C ARG A 250 5.40 -11.71 18.18
N ILE A 251 5.00 -11.06 17.09
CA ILE A 251 4.54 -9.67 17.12
C ILE A 251 3.23 -9.56 17.92
N GLU A 252 2.25 -10.42 17.67
CA GLU A 252 0.95 -10.42 18.35
C GLU A 252 1.11 -10.65 19.85
N GLU A 253 1.90 -11.65 20.25
CA GLU A 253 2.20 -11.95 21.67
C GLU A 253 2.90 -10.76 22.36
N ALA A 254 3.84 -10.10 21.69
CA ALA A 254 4.60 -9.00 22.26
C ALA A 254 3.82 -7.68 22.35
N THR A 255 2.85 -7.46 21.47
CA THR A 255 2.13 -6.18 21.32
C THR A 255 0.68 -6.22 21.75
N GLY A 256 0.03 -7.38 21.70
CA GLY A 256 -1.42 -7.54 21.83
C GLY A 256 -2.21 -7.02 20.61
N ILE A 257 -1.53 -6.66 19.51
CA ILE A 257 -2.15 -6.15 18.29
C ILE A 257 -2.43 -7.35 17.36
N PRO A 258 -3.64 -7.50 16.80
CA PRO A 258 -3.95 -8.56 15.84
C PRO A 258 -3.01 -8.54 14.63
N VAL A 259 -2.51 -9.71 14.22
CA VAL A 259 -1.60 -9.83 13.07
C VAL A 259 -2.20 -10.73 12.00
N GLN A 260 -2.52 -10.16 10.85
CA GLN A 260 -2.91 -10.92 9.67
C GLN A 260 -1.67 -11.30 8.85
N VAL A 261 -1.54 -12.59 8.53
CA VAL A 261 -0.45 -13.13 7.70
C VAL A 261 -1.00 -13.59 6.36
N ASN A 262 -0.38 -13.15 5.24
CA ASN A 262 -0.84 -13.42 3.88
C ASN A 262 0.25 -14.00 3.00
#